data_25083b7281f24c038b08635fcf785bfd
#
_entry.id   25083b7281f24c038b08635fcf785bfd
#
_cell.length_a   1.000
_cell.length_b   1.000
_cell.length_c   1.000
_cell.angle_alpha   90.00
_cell.angle_beta   90.00
_cell.angle_gamma   90.00
#
_symmetry.space_group_name_H-M   'P 1'
#
loop_
_entity.id
_entity.type
_entity.pdbx_description
1 polymer ?
#
loop_
_entity_poly.entity_id
_entity_poly.type
_entity_poly.pdbx_seq_one_letter_code
_entity_poly.pdbx_strand_id
1 'polypeptide(L)'
;MKSLQQALSEIEAHRKTLEIYSANDQSAIVDQFATRNVTVVTGSLPPGVDAEFVIVRGPEGEFVGSLGLDTFRAILSPAVHPPWVLTERETAYSEVFDFLDDTLFSSYDRRQMLATTREIEERAWRRGEGTLYVGFQNRRALEQQTNVYETLAAHGNLAAELYVSDEWDVAIGESVRVTSSSATEIGQFWFVLYDGGGSAIHRCGLVAEERDAGRYYGFWTYDPALVEELVGHLRTTYGPE
;
A
#
# COMPACT_ATOMS: atom_id res chain seq x y z
N MET A 1 17.95 -11.49 0.44
CA MET A 1 16.57 -11.19 0.01
C MET A 1 15.68 -11.31 1.24
N LYS A 2 14.85 -10.33 1.50
CA LYS A 2 13.91 -10.32 2.63
C LYS A 2 12.60 -10.98 2.22
N SER A 3 12.05 -11.86 3.09
CA SER A 3 10.66 -12.32 2.96
C SER A 3 9.69 -11.19 3.28
N LEU A 4 8.40 -11.35 2.92
CA LEU A 4 7.35 -10.39 3.28
C LEU A 4 7.26 -10.19 4.80
N GLN A 5 7.40 -11.27 5.57
CA GLN A 5 7.41 -11.22 7.04
C GLN A 5 8.61 -10.46 7.61
N GLN A 6 9.81 -10.66 7.04
CA GLN A 6 11.01 -9.95 7.49
C GLN A 6 10.91 -8.45 7.23
N ALA A 7 10.41 -8.05 6.05
CA ALA A 7 10.17 -6.64 5.72
C ALA A 7 9.16 -6.00 6.69
N LEU A 8 8.05 -6.69 6.97
CA LEU A 8 7.05 -6.23 7.91
C LEU A 8 7.65 -6.00 9.31
N SER A 9 8.45 -6.97 9.81
CA SER A 9 9.08 -6.87 11.13
C SER A 9 10.13 -5.76 11.21
N GLU A 10 10.86 -5.49 10.13
CA GLU A 10 11.84 -4.41 10.09
C GLU A 10 11.17 -3.03 10.15
N ILE A 11 10.12 -2.82 9.36
CA ILE A 11 9.36 -1.57 9.41
C ILE A 11 8.66 -1.40 10.76
N GLU A 12 8.20 -2.48 11.38
CA GLU A 12 7.63 -2.46 12.73
C GLU A 12 8.60 -1.87 13.79
N ALA A 13 9.89 -2.04 13.59
CA ALA A 13 10.92 -1.48 14.46
C ALA A 13 11.09 0.06 14.30
N HIS A 14 10.64 0.64 13.18
CA HIS A 14 10.79 2.05 12.87
C HIS A 14 9.49 2.83 13.10
N ARG A 15 9.32 3.40 14.30
CA ARG A 15 8.11 4.16 14.67
C ARG A 15 8.19 5.62 14.22
N LYS A 16 7.18 6.11 13.49
CA LYS A 16 7.02 7.53 13.13
C LYS A 16 6.16 8.27 14.17
N THR A 17 6.24 9.61 14.17
CA THR A 17 5.39 10.47 15.00
C THR A 17 4.54 11.38 14.10
N LEU A 18 3.23 11.46 14.39
CA LEU A 18 2.31 12.43 13.81
C LEU A 18 2.04 13.53 14.84
N GLU A 19 2.39 14.75 14.52
CA GLU A 19 2.06 15.94 15.31
C GLU A 19 0.86 16.64 14.65
N ILE A 20 -0.29 16.65 15.31
CA ILE A 20 -1.52 17.26 14.79
C ILE A 20 -1.74 18.60 15.46
N TYR A 21 -1.73 19.67 14.69
CA TYR A 21 -1.98 21.04 15.14
C TYR A 21 -3.37 21.49 14.72
N SER A 22 -4.26 21.65 15.70
CA SER A 22 -5.67 21.97 15.49
C SER A 22 -6.25 22.78 16.64
N ALA A 23 -7.27 23.60 16.35
CA ALA A 23 -8.07 24.28 17.36
C ALA A 23 -9.19 23.37 17.93
N ASN A 24 -9.48 22.27 17.25
CA ASN A 24 -10.58 21.36 17.57
C ASN A 24 -10.05 20.05 18.16
N ASP A 25 -10.95 19.30 18.82
CA ASP A 25 -10.66 17.96 19.30
C ASP A 25 -10.39 17.00 18.13
N GLN A 26 -9.28 16.23 18.23
CA GLN A 26 -8.84 15.25 17.23
C GLN A 26 -8.84 13.81 17.77
N SER A 27 -9.61 13.55 18.84
CA SER A 27 -9.69 12.21 19.47
C SER A 27 -10.03 11.11 18.46
N ALA A 28 -10.92 11.37 17.49
CA ALA A 28 -11.25 10.40 16.45
C ALA A 28 -10.04 10.00 15.57
N ILE A 29 -9.14 10.94 15.28
CA ILE A 29 -7.89 10.63 14.56
C ILE A 29 -6.94 9.89 15.48
N VAL A 30 -6.77 10.33 16.72
CA VAL A 30 -5.92 9.65 17.72
C VAL A 30 -6.35 8.19 17.87
N ASP A 31 -7.65 7.93 18.03
CA ASP A 31 -8.20 6.58 18.16
C ASP A 31 -7.93 5.72 16.91
N GLN A 32 -8.03 6.30 15.72
CA GLN A 32 -7.75 5.61 14.46
C GLN A 32 -6.26 5.20 14.35
N PHE A 33 -5.35 5.94 14.97
CA PHE A 33 -3.91 5.63 15.01
C PHE A 33 -3.48 4.85 16.24
N ALA A 34 -4.34 4.67 17.25
CA ALA A 34 -4.01 3.95 18.49
C ALA A 34 -3.49 2.52 18.27
N THR A 35 -3.88 1.91 17.15
CA THR A 35 -3.45 0.57 16.73
C THR A 35 -2.32 0.55 15.71
N ARG A 36 -1.75 1.71 15.35
CA ARG A 36 -0.67 1.82 14.36
C ARG A 36 0.68 2.00 15.05
N ASN A 37 1.76 1.63 14.35
CA ASN A 37 3.12 1.91 14.79
C ASN A 37 3.50 3.40 14.59
N VAL A 38 2.62 4.28 15.06
CA VAL A 38 2.75 5.73 14.95
C VAL A 38 2.41 6.34 16.31
N THR A 39 3.25 7.21 16.80
CA THR A 39 2.95 8.04 17.97
C THR A 39 2.17 9.26 17.51
N VAL A 40 1.00 9.52 18.08
CA VAL A 40 0.21 10.72 17.78
C VAL A 40 0.35 11.73 18.92
N VAL A 41 0.73 12.94 18.58
CA VAL A 41 0.83 14.09 19.49
C VAL A 41 -0.10 15.19 18.99
N THR A 42 -0.95 15.73 19.85
CA THR A 42 -1.83 16.84 19.51
C THR A 42 -1.31 18.14 20.13
N GLY A 43 -1.33 19.22 19.36
CA GLY A 43 -0.90 20.55 19.77
C GLY A 43 -1.88 21.63 19.35
N SER A 44 -1.80 22.80 20.01
CA SER A 44 -2.54 23.99 19.60
C SER A 44 -1.87 24.64 18.38
N LEU A 45 -2.68 25.35 17.57
CA LEU A 45 -2.16 26.11 16.45
C LEU A 45 -1.17 27.19 16.93
N PRO A 46 -0.02 27.38 16.24
CA PRO A 46 0.88 28.48 16.53
C PRO A 46 0.18 29.85 16.34
N PRO A 47 0.58 30.90 17.08
CA PRO A 47 0.03 32.23 16.90
C PRO A 47 0.15 32.73 15.45
N GLY A 48 -0.97 33.19 14.88
CA GLY A 48 -1.04 33.69 13.50
C GLY A 48 -1.16 32.63 12.41
N VAL A 49 -1.38 31.36 12.79
CA VAL A 49 -1.68 30.25 11.87
C VAL A 49 -3.15 29.88 12.03
N ASP A 50 -3.92 30.03 10.96
CA ASP A 50 -5.37 29.71 10.95
C ASP A 50 -5.69 28.34 10.34
N ALA A 51 -4.75 27.76 9.59
CA ALA A 51 -4.93 26.47 8.94
C ALA A 51 -4.46 25.33 9.83
N GLU A 52 -5.31 24.32 10.02
CA GLU A 52 -4.96 23.10 10.73
C GLU A 52 -4.04 22.23 9.87
N PHE A 53 -3.04 21.62 10.48
CA PHE A 53 -2.04 20.82 9.76
C PHE A 53 -1.49 19.66 10.58
N VAL A 54 -0.85 18.73 9.87
CA VAL A 54 -0.15 17.57 10.44
C VAL A 54 1.32 17.65 10.03
N ILE A 55 2.22 17.37 10.97
CA ILE A 55 3.65 17.13 10.71
C ILE A 55 3.93 15.65 10.91
N VAL A 56 4.66 15.05 9.97
CA VAL A 56 5.19 13.70 10.09
C VAL A 56 6.67 13.77 10.46
N ARG A 57 7.05 13.05 11.51
CA ARG A 57 8.44 12.89 11.92
C ARG A 57 8.86 11.43 11.84
N GLY A 58 10.09 11.20 11.44
CA GLY A 58 10.71 9.89 11.42
C GLY A 58 11.10 9.39 12.81
N PRO A 59 11.71 8.19 12.90
CA PRO A 59 12.04 7.52 14.16
C PRO A 59 12.98 8.33 15.06
N GLU A 60 13.88 9.11 14.49
CA GLU A 60 14.85 9.96 15.22
C GLU A 60 14.31 11.38 15.48
N GLY A 61 13.03 11.65 15.13
CA GLY A 61 12.39 12.96 15.27
C GLY A 61 12.63 13.91 14.11
N GLU A 62 13.32 13.48 13.06
CA GLU A 62 13.58 14.26 11.85
C GLU A 62 12.28 14.62 11.13
N PHE A 63 12.24 15.78 10.50
CA PHE A 63 11.09 16.24 9.72
C PHE A 63 11.01 15.45 8.41
N VAL A 64 9.91 14.75 8.20
CA VAL A 64 9.62 14.01 6.96
C VAL A 64 8.74 14.85 6.03
N GLY A 65 7.70 15.50 6.58
CA GLY A 65 6.82 16.35 5.79
C GLY A 65 5.66 16.93 6.61
N SER A 66 4.85 17.75 5.95
CA SER A 66 3.64 18.31 6.54
C SER A 66 2.54 18.45 5.51
N LEU A 67 1.27 18.39 5.96
CA LEU A 67 0.10 18.52 5.10
C LEU A 67 -1.07 19.12 5.87
N GLY A 68 -2.04 19.69 5.13
CA GLY A 68 -3.27 20.20 5.72
C GLY A 68 -4.10 19.08 6.36
N LEU A 69 -4.72 19.36 7.50
CA LEU A 69 -5.48 18.37 8.25
C LEU A 69 -6.69 17.83 7.45
N ASP A 70 -7.32 18.65 6.60
CA ASP A 70 -8.42 18.20 5.75
C ASP A 70 -7.98 17.20 4.68
N THR A 71 -6.81 17.44 4.07
CA THR A 71 -6.18 16.50 3.15
C THR A 71 -5.87 15.20 3.87
N PHE A 72 -5.31 15.27 5.08
CA PHE A 72 -5.02 14.08 5.89
C PHE A 72 -6.30 13.29 6.23
N ARG A 73 -7.40 13.95 6.61
CA ARG A 73 -8.70 13.30 6.86
C ARG A 73 -9.25 12.60 5.62
N ALA A 74 -9.12 13.22 4.44
CA ALA A 74 -9.57 12.62 3.18
C ALA A 74 -8.86 11.29 2.87
N ILE A 75 -7.58 11.17 3.25
CA ILE A 75 -6.77 9.95 3.08
C ILE A 75 -7.19 8.86 4.06
N LEU A 76 -7.55 9.25 5.27
CA LEU A 76 -8.03 8.28 6.27
C LEU A 76 -9.37 7.63 5.87
N SER A 77 -10.08 8.22 4.91
CA SER A 77 -11.38 7.73 4.41
C SER A 77 -11.45 7.75 2.88
N PRO A 78 -10.57 7.00 2.18
CA PRO A 78 -10.48 7.04 0.73
C PRO A 78 -11.72 6.45 0.04
N ALA A 79 -12.04 6.97 -1.15
CA ALA A 79 -13.00 6.36 -2.06
C ALA A 79 -12.32 5.22 -2.84
N VAL A 80 -13.04 4.13 -3.11
CA VAL A 80 -12.54 3.02 -3.93
C VAL A 80 -13.16 3.12 -5.32
N HIS A 81 -12.33 3.21 -6.34
CA HIS A 81 -12.74 3.23 -7.77
C HIS A 81 -11.80 2.33 -8.59
N PRO A 82 -12.16 1.97 -9.83
CA PRO A 82 -11.27 1.25 -10.72
C PRO A 82 -9.99 2.04 -11.04
N PRO A 83 -8.83 1.37 -11.25
CA PRO A 83 -7.53 2.05 -11.42
C PRO A 83 -7.44 2.98 -12.64
N TRP A 84 -8.28 2.78 -13.65
CA TRP A 84 -8.33 3.60 -14.86
C TRP A 84 -9.26 4.82 -14.78
N VAL A 85 -9.94 5.01 -13.63
CA VAL A 85 -10.77 6.20 -13.37
C VAL A 85 -9.91 7.24 -12.67
N LEU A 86 -9.33 8.15 -13.45
CA LEU A 86 -8.52 9.25 -12.94
C LEU A 86 -9.44 10.37 -12.46
N THR A 87 -9.30 10.80 -11.21
CA THR A 87 -10.01 11.95 -10.66
C THR A 87 -9.03 13.10 -10.37
N GLU A 88 -9.47 14.35 -10.48
CA GLU A 88 -8.61 15.53 -10.23
C GLU A 88 -8.06 15.62 -8.78
N ARG A 89 -8.62 14.82 -7.85
CA ARG A 89 -8.17 14.78 -6.44
C ARG A 89 -6.94 13.89 -6.20
N GLU A 90 -6.52 13.12 -7.18
CA GLU A 90 -5.56 12.03 -7.01
C GLU A 90 -4.11 12.50 -6.86
N THR A 91 -3.77 13.71 -7.35
CA THR A 91 -2.44 14.28 -7.12
C THR A 91 -2.15 14.51 -5.62
N ALA A 92 -3.17 14.88 -4.85
CA ALA A 92 -3.03 15.09 -3.41
C ALA A 92 -2.85 13.78 -2.63
N TYR A 93 -3.44 12.66 -3.10
CA TYR A 93 -3.25 11.36 -2.46
C TYR A 93 -1.83 10.82 -2.64
N SER A 94 -1.26 10.96 -3.84
CA SER A 94 0.12 10.52 -4.12
C SER A 94 1.13 11.20 -3.20
N GLU A 95 1.03 12.53 -3.05
CA GLU A 95 1.94 13.31 -2.19
C GLU A 95 1.89 12.88 -0.72
N VAL A 96 0.74 12.38 -0.28
CA VAL A 96 0.55 12.01 1.13
C VAL A 96 0.94 10.57 1.41
N PHE A 97 0.74 9.67 0.47
CA PHE A 97 1.31 8.33 0.60
C PHE A 97 2.84 8.41 0.71
N ASP A 98 3.48 9.36 0.01
CA ASP A 98 4.93 9.60 0.15
C ASP A 98 5.33 10.04 1.58
N PHE A 99 4.50 10.81 2.30
CA PHE A 99 4.75 11.18 3.70
C PHE A 99 4.58 10.04 4.69
N LEU A 100 3.66 9.12 4.39
CA LEU A 100 3.41 7.95 5.22
C LEU A 100 4.18 6.72 4.75
N ASP A 101 5.12 6.88 3.81
CA ASP A 101 6.01 5.82 3.37
C ASP A 101 6.65 5.09 4.55
N ASP A 102 6.74 3.78 4.44
CA ASP A 102 7.23 2.89 5.51
C ASP A 102 6.48 3.04 6.86
N THR A 103 5.23 3.50 6.81
CA THR A 103 4.38 3.55 8.00
C THR A 103 3.53 2.30 8.09
N LEU A 104 3.65 1.60 9.22
CA LEU A 104 2.75 0.50 9.52
C LEU A 104 1.33 1.01 9.77
N PHE A 105 0.39 0.30 9.22
CA PHE A 105 -1.00 0.39 9.62
C PHE A 105 -1.41 -0.90 10.36
N SER A 106 -2.18 -0.76 11.39
CA SER A 106 -2.86 -1.90 12.00
C SER A 106 -4.35 -1.68 11.92
N SER A 107 -5.08 -2.78 11.79
CA SER A 107 -6.55 -2.73 11.75
C SER A 107 -7.17 -2.07 10.50
N TYR A 108 -6.45 -2.04 9.36
CA TYR A 108 -7.11 -1.68 8.10
C TYR A 108 -8.19 -2.70 7.79
N ASP A 109 -9.37 -2.18 7.42
CA ASP A 109 -10.42 -3.01 6.87
C ASP A 109 -10.17 -3.29 5.37
N ARG A 110 -10.96 -4.21 4.82
CA ARG A 110 -10.85 -4.58 3.40
C ARG A 110 -11.01 -3.38 2.45
N ARG A 111 -11.84 -2.38 2.80
CA ARG A 111 -12.05 -1.20 1.96
C ARG A 111 -10.81 -0.33 1.90
N GLN A 112 -10.16 -0.09 3.04
CA GLN A 112 -8.91 0.65 3.11
C GLN A 112 -7.79 -0.07 2.36
N MET A 113 -7.70 -1.41 2.48
CA MET A 113 -6.76 -2.22 1.71
C MET A 113 -6.98 -2.08 0.20
N LEU A 114 -8.23 -2.17 -0.26
CA LEU A 114 -8.56 -1.99 -1.67
C LEU A 114 -8.21 -0.59 -2.17
N ALA A 115 -8.46 0.46 -1.40
CA ALA A 115 -8.13 1.83 -1.78
C ALA A 115 -6.62 2.02 -1.97
N THR A 116 -5.81 1.50 -1.05
CA THR A 116 -4.33 1.54 -1.17
C THR A 116 -3.84 0.70 -2.35
N THR A 117 -4.44 -0.48 -2.57
CA THR A 117 -4.16 -1.32 -3.75
C THR A 117 -4.41 -0.53 -5.05
N ARG A 118 -5.55 0.20 -5.13
CA ARG A 118 -5.91 0.99 -6.32
C ARG A 118 -4.92 2.11 -6.63
N GLU A 119 -4.35 2.75 -5.62
CA GLU A 119 -3.29 3.76 -5.82
C GLU A 119 -2.06 3.18 -6.54
N ILE A 120 -1.60 1.99 -6.12
CA ILE A 120 -0.46 1.31 -6.76
C ILE A 120 -0.81 0.88 -8.20
N GLU A 121 -1.99 0.28 -8.38
CA GLU A 121 -2.48 -0.16 -9.70
C GLU A 121 -2.66 1.01 -10.66
N GLU A 122 -3.16 2.16 -10.17
CA GLU A 122 -3.30 3.38 -10.97
C GLU A 122 -1.95 3.94 -11.39
N ARG A 123 -0.94 3.92 -10.50
CA ARG A 123 0.44 4.31 -10.83
C ARG A 123 0.99 3.43 -11.97
N ALA A 124 0.78 2.12 -11.90
CA ALA A 124 1.15 1.19 -12.97
C ALA A 124 0.37 1.46 -14.26
N TRP A 125 -0.93 1.72 -14.18
CA TRP A 125 -1.77 2.09 -15.32
C TRP A 125 -1.29 3.35 -16.02
N ARG A 126 -0.99 4.42 -15.28
CA ARG A 126 -0.46 5.68 -15.86
C ARG A 126 0.88 5.48 -16.58
N ARG A 127 1.71 4.54 -16.10
CA ARG A 127 2.96 4.20 -16.77
C ARG A 127 2.76 3.34 -18.02
N GLY A 128 1.80 2.44 -17.99
CA GLY A 128 1.50 1.52 -19.10
C GLY A 128 2.63 0.53 -19.42
N GLU A 129 3.57 0.30 -18.50
CA GLU A 129 4.71 -0.61 -18.66
C GLU A 129 5.15 -1.20 -17.32
N GLY A 130 5.85 -2.33 -17.32
CA GLY A 130 6.37 -2.99 -16.11
C GLY A 130 5.48 -4.12 -15.63
N THR A 131 5.70 -4.56 -14.38
CA THR A 131 5.01 -5.71 -13.82
C THR A 131 4.44 -5.43 -12.45
N LEU A 132 3.17 -5.78 -12.26
CA LEU A 132 2.51 -5.87 -10.97
C LEU A 132 2.65 -7.29 -10.41
N TYR A 133 3.12 -7.41 -9.16
CA TYR A 133 3.19 -8.65 -8.38
C TYR A 133 2.14 -8.59 -7.30
N VAL A 134 1.16 -9.51 -7.33
CA VAL A 134 -0.04 -9.41 -6.49
C VAL A 134 -0.33 -10.72 -5.81
N GLY A 135 -0.49 -10.68 -4.49
CA GLY A 135 -0.83 -11.84 -3.67
C GLY A 135 -2.29 -11.86 -3.24
N PHE A 136 -2.90 -13.02 -3.46
CA PHE A 136 -4.26 -13.33 -3.04
C PHE A 136 -4.26 -14.49 -2.06
N GLN A 137 -4.76 -14.25 -0.86
CA GLN A 137 -4.80 -15.22 0.22
C GLN A 137 -5.65 -16.46 -0.10
N ASN A 138 -6.56 -16.36 -1.08
CA ASN A 138 -7.40 -17.47 -1.51
C ASN A 138 -8.00 -17.23 -2.91
N ARG A 139 -8.51 -18.33 -3.51
CA ARG A 139 -9.15 -18.33 -4.84
C ARG A 139 -10.27 -17.30 -4.97
N ARG A 140 -11.15 -17.21 -3.97
CA ARG A 140 -12.28 -16.27 -4.00
C ARG A 140 -11.85 -14.81 -4.08
N ALA A 141 -10.77 -14.45 -3.42
CA ALA A 141 -10.23 -13.10 -3.48
C ALA A 141 -9.72 -12.76 -4.89
N LEU A 142 -9.03 -13.70 -5.54
CA LEU A 142 -8.58 -13.55 -6.93
C LEU A 142 -9.76 -13.47 -7.91
N GLU A 143 -10.75 -14.37 -7.79
CA GLU A 143 -11.94 -14.39 -8.67
C GLU A 143 -12.66 -13.04 -8.72
N GLN A 144 -12.70 -12.31 -7.60
CA GLN A 144 -13.34 -10.99 -7.52
C GLN A 144 -12.53 -9.89 -8.23
N GLN A 145 -11.28 -10.13 -8.57
CA GLN A 145 -10.36 -9.15 -9.15
C GLN A 145 -9.88 -9.52 -10.57
N THR A 146 -10.27 -10.68 -11.12
CA THR A 146 -9.81 -11.15 -12.44
C THR A 146 -9.98 -10.11 -13.52
N ASN A 147 -11.16 -9.48 -13.63
CA ASN A 147 -11.44 -8.46 -14.64
C ASN A 147 -10.54 -7.21 -14.50
N VAL A 148 -10.15 -6.87 -13.26
CA VAL A 148 -9.25 -5.74 -13.01
C VAL A 148 -7.87 -6.03 -13.58
N TYR A 149 -7.30 -7.20 -13.27
CA TYR A 149 -5.96 -7.56 -13.74
C TYR A 149 -5.92 -7.90 -15.22
N GLU A 150 -6.99 -8.46 -15.78
CA GLU A 150 -7.14 -8.62 -17.24
C GLU A 150 -7.11 -7.25 -17.94
N THR A 151 -7.85 -6.27 -17.42
CA THR A 151 -7.90 -4.91 -17.99
C THR A 151 -6.55 -4.20 -17.82
N LEU A 152 -5.91 -4.29 -16.67
CA LEU A 152 -4.60 -3.70 -16.41
C LEU A 152 -3.53 -4.28 -17.33
N ALA A 153 -3.47 -5.60 -17.46
CA ALA A 153 -2.47 -6.28 -18.26
C ALA A 153 -2.72 -6.16 -19.79
N ALA A 154 -3.91 -5.75 -20.21
CA ALA A 154 -4.19 -5.39 -21.59
C ALA A 154 -3.75 -3.96 -21.95
N HIS A 155 -3.29 -3.17 -20.98
CA HIS A 155 -2.90 -1.78 -21.17
C HIS A 155 -1.40 -1.63 -21.43
N GLY A 156 -1.01 -1.18 -22.62
CA GLY A 156 0.38 -0.93 -23.00
C GLY A 156 1.24 -2.19 -22.94
N ASN A 157 2.34 -2.11 -22.21
CA ASN A 157 3.28 -3.22 -21.94
C ASN A 157 3.26 -3.62 -20.45
N LEU A 158 2.12 -3.45 -19.80
CA LEU A 158 1.95 -3.84 -18.39
C LEU A 158 1.71 -5.35 -18.29
N ALA A 159 2.36 -6.02 -17.35
CA ALA A 159 2.16 -7.42 -17.04
C ALA A 159 1.68 -7.58 -15.59
N ALA A 160 1.03 -8.70 -15.28
CA ALA A 160 0.64 -9.07 -13.92
C ALA A 160 1.09 -10.49 -13.58
N GLU A 161 1.81 -10.60 -12.47
CA GLU A 161 2.22 -11.86 -11.83
C GLU A 161 1.37 -12.03 -10.56
N LEU A 162 0.39 -12.91 -10.61
CA LEU A 162 -0.56 -13.14 -9.53
C LEU A 162 -0.19 -14.39 -8.75
N TYR A 163 -0.21 -14.31 -7.43
CA TYR A 163 0.09 -15.42 -6.52
C TYR A 163 -1.17 -15.75 -5.72
N VAL A 164 -1.51 -17.02 -5.62
CA VAL A 164 -2.69 -17.48 -4.89
C VAL A 164 -2.39 -18.75 -4.10
N SER A 165 -2.92 -18.86 -2.87
CA SER A 165 -2.66 -20.04 -2.03
C SER A 165 -3.44 -21.28 -2.48
N ASP A 166 -4.53 -21.12 -3.21
CA ASP A 166 -5.35 -22.21 -3.74
C ASP A 166 -4.91 -22.58 -5.17
N GLU A 167 -5.32 -23.76 -5.63
CA GLU A 167 -5.14 -24.17 -7.02
C GLU A 167 -5.91 -23.24 -7.98
N TRP A 168 -5.23 -22.84 -9.05
CA TRP A 168 -5.77 -21.99 -10.10
C TRP A 168 -5.47 -22.56 -11.47
N ASP A 169 -6.51 -22.80 -12.27
CA ASP A 169 -6.44 -23.49 -13.58
C ASP A 169 -7.06 -22.67 -14.73
N VAL A 170 -7.46 -21.42 -14.45
CA VAL A 170 -8.14 -20.55 -15.42
C VAL A 170 -7.18 -19.47 -15.93
N ALA A 171 -7.08 -19.32 -17.26
CA ALA A 171 -6.35 -18.22 -17.86
C ALA A 171 -7.14 -16.90 -17.67
N ILE A 172 -6.43 -15.82 -17.29
CA ILE A 172 -7.02 -14.48 -17.07
C ILE A 172 -6.76 -13.58 -18.28
N GLY A 173 -5.59 -13.70 -18.94
CA GLY A 173 -5.20 -12.89 -20.07
C GLY A 173 -3.79 -13.26 -20.53
N GLU A 174 -3.37 -12.78 -21.72
CA GLU A 174 -2.06 -13.14 -22.29
C GLU A 174 -0.88 -12.60 -21.47
N SER A 175 -1.03 -11.40 -20.87
CA SER A 175 0.00 -10.76 -20.04
C SER A 175 -0.23 -10.97 -18.54
N VAL A 176 -1.08 -11.93 -18.14
CA VAL A 176 -1.34 -12.30 -16.75
C VAL A 176 -0.84 -13.71 -16.52
N ARG A 177 0.08 -13.86 -15.57
CA ARG A 177 0.51 -15.18 -15.09
C ARG A 177 -0.05 -15.40 -13.69
N VAL A 178 -0.56 -16.60 -13.43
CA VAL A 178 -1.00 -17.01 -12.09
C VAL A 178 -0.13 -18.14 -11.59
N THR A 179 0.43 -17.96 -10.39
CA THR A 179 1.22 -18.96 -9.68
C THR A 179 0.46 -19.43 -8.46
N SER A 180 0.10 -20.72 -8.43
CA SER A 180 -0.48 -21.36 -7.26
C SER A 180 0.62 -21.84 -6.32
N SER A 181 0.54 -21.51 -5.03
CA SER A 181 1.52 -21.93 -4.04
C SER A 181 0.87 -22.12 -2.67
N SER A 182 0.99 -23.33 -2.13
CA SER A 182 0.52 -23.65 -0.77
C SER A 182 1.41 -23.10 0.34
N ALA A 183 2.42 -22.28 0.01
CA ALA A 183 3.29 -21.64 1.00
C ALA A 183 2.47 -20.74 1.93
N THR A 184 2.74 -20.85 3.22
CA THR A 184 2.07 -20.07 4.27
C THR A 184 2.13 -18.56 4.01
N GLU A 185 3.26 -18.07 3.48
CA GLU A 185 3.45 -16.65 3.15
C GLU A 185 2.41 -16.15 2.13
N ILE A 186 2.12 -16.92 1.06
CA ILE A 186 1.11 -16.54 0.07
C ILE A 186 -0.31 -16.53 0.67
N GLY A 187 -0.62 -17.48 1.54
CA GLY A 187 -1.94 -17.56 2.20
C GLY A 187 -2.16 -16.51 3.29
N GLN A 188 -1.10 -15.98 3.88
CA GLN A 188 -1.18 -15.01 4.97
C GLN A 188 -1.16 -13.56 4.51
N PHE A 189 -0.46 -13.26 3.39
CA PHE A 189 -0.23 -11.89 2.97
C PHE A 189 -1.15 -11.46 1.82
N TRP A 190 -1.70 -10.27 1.94
CA TRP A 190 -2.17 -9.46 0.83
C TRP A 190 -1.01 -8.54 0.43
N PHE A 191 -0.53 -8.62 -0.78
CA PHE A 191 0.49 -7.73 -1.27
C PHE A 191 0.22 -7.26 -2.70
N VAL A 192 0.67 -6.06 -3.01
CA VAL A 192 0.72 -5.49 -4.36
C VAL A 192 2.04 -4.75 -4.49
N LEU A 193 2.91 -5.21 -5.38
CA LEU A 193 4.19 -4.57 -5.66
C LEU A 193 4.24 -4.19 -7.14
N TYR A 194 4.75 -3.00 -7.43
CA TYR A 194 4.97 -2.53 -8.79
C TYR A 194 6.46 -2.26 -9.02
N ASP A 195 7.04 -2.87 -10.05
CA ASP A 195 8.48 -2.78 -10.35
C ASP A 195 8.92 -1.46 -10.98
N GLY A 196 7.99 -0.53 -11.23
CA GLY A 196 8.26 0.81 -11.74
C GLY A 196 8.43 0.91 -13.25
N GLY A 197 8.25 -0.19 -14.02
CA GLY A 197 8.37 -0.15 -15.48
C GLY A 197 9.75 0.36 -15.95
N GLY A 198 10.83 -0.16 -15.38
CA GLY A 198 12.20 0.26 -15.70
C GLY A 198 12.69 1.53 -14.97
N SER A 199 11.83 2.21 -14.20
CA SER A 199 12.18 3.43 -13.45
C SER A 199 12.06 3.21 -11.95
N ALA A 200 13.15 3.33 -11.21
CA ALA A 200 13.19 3.11 -9.76
C ALA A 200 12.24 4.05 -9.00
N ILE A 201 12.08 5.30 -9.43
CA ILE A 201 11.21 6.30 -8.76
C ILE A 201 9.72 5.97 -8.83
N HIS A 202 9.32 5.03 -9.69
CA HIS A 202 7.93 4.58 -9.80
C HIS A 202 7.66 3.28 -9.04
N ARG A 203 8.71 2.66 -8.48
CA ARG A 203 8.53 1.47 -7.63
C ARG A 203 7.71 1.81 -6.41
N CYS A 204 6.74 0.99 -6.11
CA CYS A 204 5.94 1.12 -4.91
C CYS A 204 5.32 -0.23 -4.52
N GLY A 205 4.90 -0.35 -3.28
CA GLY A 205 4.34 -1.59 -2.80
C GLY A 205 3.48 -1.46 -1.56
N LEU A 206 2.59 -2.43 -1.39
CA LEU A 206 1.78 -2.68 -0.23
C LEU A 206 2.01 -4.12 0.20
N VAL A 207 2.26 -4.34 1.48
CA VAL A 207 2.35 -5.67 2.09
C VAL A 207 1.56 -5.68 3.38
N ALA A 208 0.63 -6.61 3.54
CA ALA A 208 -0.19 -6.72 4.73
C ALA A 208 -0.52 -8.17 5.09
N GLU A 209 -0.46 -8.46 6.38
CA GLU A 209 -0.85 -9.72 7.00
C GLU A 209 -2.28 -9.60 7.57
N GLU A 210 -3.13 -10.57 7.33
CA GLU A 210 -4.42 -10.67 8.02
C GLU A 210 -4.19 -11.31 9.40
N ARG A 211 -4.23 -10.50 10.46
CA ARG A 211 -4.05 -10.97 11.86
C ARG A 211 -5.35 -11.35 12.53
N ASP A 212 -6.43 -10.63 12.23
CA ASP A 212 -7.78 -10.93 12.66
C ASP A 212 -8.69 -10.92 11.42
N ALA A 213 -9.80 -11.64 11.44
CA ALA A 213 -10.70 -11.76 10.30
C ALA A 213 -11.14 -10.39 9.76
N GLY A 214 -10.74 -10.08 8.52
CA GLY A 214 -11.00 -8.81 7.85
C GLY A 214 -10.22 -7.61 8.41
N ARG A 215 -9.17 -7.85 9.20
CA ARG A 215 -8.29 -6.83 9.77
C ARG A 215 -6.85 -7.06 9.36
N TYR A 216 -6.28 -6.08 8.69
CA TYR A 216 -4.97 -6.16 8.07
C TYR A 216 -3.97 -5.30 8.82
N TYR A 217 -2.78 -5.85 9.01
CA TYR A 217 -1.61 -5.21 9.57
C TYR A 217 -0.50 -5.22 8.53
N GLY A 218 0.05 -4.07 8.18
CA GLY A 218 1.01 -4.00 7.10
C GLY A 218 1.58 -2.62 6.87
N PHE A 219 2.21 -2.43 5.72
CA PHE A 219 2.81 -1.18 5.31
C PHE A 219 2.65 -0.98 3.80
N TRP A 220 2.78 0.26 3.36
CA TRP A 220 3.10 0.60 1.97
C TRP A 220 4.47 1.27 1.92
N THR A 221 5.13 1.18 0.79
CA THR A 221 6.46 1.75 0.60
C THR A 221 6.65 2.29 -0.81
N TYR A 222 7.43 3.35 -0.90
CA TYR A 222 7.99 3.92 -2.13
C TYR A 222 9.51 3.77 -2.17
N ASP A 223 10.13 3.07 -1.20
CA ASP A 223 11.55 2.74 -1.24
C ASP A 223 11.84 1.77 -2.40
N PRO A 224 12.56 2.21 -3.46
CA PRO A 224 12.83 1.38 -4.62
C PRO A 224 13.67 0.15 -4.29
N ALA A 225 14.53 0.23 -3.28
CA ALA A 225 15.42 -0.87 -2.89
C ALA A 225 14.63 -1.96 -2.18
N LEU A 226 13.72 -1.57 -1.27
CA LEU A 226 12.85 -2.52 -0.58
C LEU A 226 11.91 -3.23 -1.57
N VAL A 227 11.28 -2.49 -2.50
CA VAL A 227 10.41 -3.09 -3.53
C VAL A 227 11.19 -4.08 -4.40
N GLU A 228 12.43 -3.73 -4.82
CA GLU A 228 13.28 -4.62 -5.59
C GLU A 228 13.65 -5.91 -4.83
N GLU A 229 13.97 -5.80 -3.53
CA GLU A 229 14.24 -6.96 -2.68
C GLU A 229 13.01 -7.88 -2.58
N LEU A 230 11.82 -7.32 -2.38
CA LEU A 230 10.57 -8.09 -2.27
C LEU A 230 10.19 -8.76 -3.59
N VAL A 231 10.28 -8.05 -4.71
CA VAL A 231 10.06 -8.62 -6.05
C VAL A 231 11.08 -9.74 -6.32
N GLY A 232 12.35 -9.51 -5.99
CA GLY A 232 13.41 -10.53 -6.10
C GLY A 232 13.11 -11.78 -5.27
N HIS A 233 12.62 -11.61 -4.04
CA HIS A 233 12.17 -12.72 -3.18
C HIS A 233 11.03 -13.52 -3.84
N LEU A 234 9.97 -12.85 -4.30
CA LEU A 234 8.82 -13.52 -4.95
C LEU A 234 9.26 -14.32 -6.18
N ARG A 235 10.06 -13.70 -7.05
CA ARG A 235 10.58 -14.36 -8.28
C ARG A 235 11.44 -15.59 -7.97
N THR A 236 12.31 -15.50 -6.97
CA THR A 236 13.24 -16.59 -6.66
C THR A 236 12.57 -17.73 -5.90
N THR A 237 11.60 -17.39 -5.04
CA THR A 237 10.94 -18.38 -4.16
C THR A 237 9.75 -19.05 -4.83
N TYR A 238 9.00 -18.29 -5.63
CA TYR A 238 7.72 -18.74 -6.20
C TYR A 238 7.65 -18.62 -7.72
N GLY A 239 8.64 -18.01 -8.37
CA GLY A 239 8.68 -17.90 -9.83
C GLY A 239 8.78 -19.28 -10.50
N PRO A 240 8.42 -19.37 -11.79
CA PRO A 240 8.58 -20.62 -12.54
C PRO A 240 10.05 -21.01 -12.62
N GLU A 241 10.31 -22.33 -12.55
CA GLU A 241 11.61 -22.94 -12.83
C GLU A 241 12.06 -22.68 -14.28
#